data_afe7c35402db38b43fdbcd232dccec13
#
_entry.id   afe7c35402db38b43fdbcd232dccec13
#
_cell.length_a   1.000
_cell.length_b   1.000
_cell.length_c   1.000
_cell.angle_alpha   90.00
_cell.angle_beta   90.00
_cell.angle_gamma   90.00
#
_symmetry.space_group_name_H-M   'P 1'
#
loop_
_entity.id
_entity.type
_entity.pdbx_description
1 polymer ?
#
loop_
_entity_poly.entity_id
_entity_poly.type
_entity_poly.pdbx_seq_one_letter_code
_entity_poly.pdbx_strand_id
1 'polypeptide(L)'
;MSIRLGLVVGLLFAILVTYLASINPSRVRLALGGDWTVDVPLMALVVGVFGAGAALALVLGWLRDLTRTYARGAVEMARPADSPRAEVAAPLRRPQPVPARDGRDALIERRRWAEALAAQTQLLPTVSREEKAAEEAILAGLHYEIGRERLERGDLAGATSQLKEALRVQPDFVPAALLLGEAHLKAGEPRDALRVWERAAEAPQPALPVLARIEQRHREEGRPTRMISLYRNALDRHPDNLALAFGLGRVYFELAMLDEAAEQFQKMEVRAADLPLIHAYLGAILERRGQFRDAMEEYRRALRLSDSVQWPHHCGACGALHPRWIDRCPSCRHWNTSRP
;
A
#
# COMPACT_ATOMS: atom_id res chain seq x y z
N MET A 1 15.11 15.44 18.26
CA MET A 1 16.25 14.66 18.84
C MET A 1 17.23 15.67 19.43
N SER A 2 17.47 15.69 20.74
CA SER A 2 18.25 16.75 21.38
C SER A 2 19.73 16.68 20.96
N ILE A 3 20.36 17.83 20.76
CA ILE A 3 21.79 17.98 20.38
C ILE A 3 22.69 17.13 21.32
N ARG A 4 22.30 17.00 22.59
CA ARG A 4 23.00 16.18 23.59
C ARG A 4 23.01 14.68 23.27
N LEU A 5 21.94 14.13 22.72
CA LEU A 5 21.88 12.71 22.31
C LEU A 5 22.78 12.46 21.09
N GLY A 6 22.82 13.39 20.12
CA GLY A 6 23.71 13.31 18.97
C GLY A 6 25.20 13.32 19.34
N LEU A 7 25.59 14.13 20.33
CA LEU A 7 26.95 14.20 20.83
C LEU A 7 27.36 12.89 21.55
N VAL A 8 26.48 12.32 22.36
CA VAL A 8 26.73 11.03 23.04
C VAL A 8 26.89 9.89 22.05
N VAL A 9 26.02 9.80 21.07
CA VAL A 9 26.10 8.79 20.02
C VAL A 9 27.37 8.95 19.19
N GLY A 10 27.75 10.19 18.84
CA GLY A 10 28.98 10.49 18.10
C GLY A 10 30.24 10.08 18.89
N LEU A 11 30.26 10.34 20.21
CA LEU A 11 31.39 9.95 21.05
C LEU A 11 31.53 8.43 21.19
N LEU A 12 30.41 7.73 21.39
CA LEU A 12 30.39 6.26 21.44
C LEU A 12 30.85 5.63 20.13
N PHE A 13 30.42 6.20 19.00
CA PHE A 13 30.87 5.77 17.68
C PHE A 13 32.38 5.99 17.48
N ALA A 14 32.93 7.14 17.89
CA ALA A 14 34.36 7.41 17.80
C ALA A 14 35.19 6.43 18.64
N ILE A 15 34.74 6.12 19.85
CA ILE A 15 35.39 5.12 20.73
C ILE A 15 35.35 3.73 20.08
N LEU A 16 34.22 3.30 19.56
CA LEU A 16 34.08 2.02 18.87
C LEU A 16 35.01 1.91 17.66
N VAL A 17 35.07 2.97 16.83
CA VAL A 17 35.93 3.00 15.64
C VAL A 17 37.43 2.93 16.03
N THR A 18 37.81 3.67 17.06
CA THR A 18 39.20 3.65 17.55
C THR A 18 39.59 2.28 18.07
N TYR A 19 38.69 1.63 18.81
CA TYR A 19 38.86 0.26 19.30
C TYR A 19 38.99 -0.75 18.15
N LEU A 20 38.09 -0.72 17.16
CA LEU A 20 38.14 -1.60 16.00
C LEU A 20 39.37 -1.35 15.14
N ALA A 21 39.85 -0.12 15.03
CA ALA A 21 41.09 0.20 14.33
C ALA A 21 42.33 -0.36 15.03
N SER A 22 42.33 -0.44 16.37
CA SER A 22 43.44 -0.98 17.14
C SER A 22 43.58 -2.50 17.03
N ILE A 23 42.49 -3.23 16.81
CA ILE A 23 42.50 -4.70 16.67
C ILE A 23 42.64 -5.17 15.23
N ASN A 24 42.48 -4.29 14.25
CA ASN A 24 42.58 -4.68 12.82
C ASN A 24 43.60 -3.79 12.07
N PRO A 25 44.88 -4.12 12.08
CA PRO A 25 45.94 -3.31 11.46
C PRO A 25 46.02 -3.47 9.93
N SER A 26 45.07 -4.13 9.27
CA SER A 26 45.09 -4.35 7.82
C SER A 26 45.12 -3.01 7.06
N ARG A 27 46.06 -2.92 6.07
CA ARG A 27 46.19 -1.76 5.18
C ARG A 27 45.79 -2.14 3.77
N VAL A 28 45.12 -1.19 3.08
CA VAL A 28 44.74 -1.36 1.68
C VAL A 28 45.49 -0.33 0.85
N ARG A 29 46.07 -0.78 -0.25
CA ARG A 29 46.76 0.10 -1.20
C ARG A 29 45.74 0.63 -2.21
N LEU A 30 45.54 1.94 -2.20
CA LEU A 30 44.69 2.63 -3.15
C LEU A 30 45.53 3.25 -4.26
N ALA A 31 45.19 2.96 -5.51
CA ALA A 31 45.71 3.65 -6.67
C ALA A 31 44.77 4.85 -7.00
N LEU A 32 45.33 6.06 -6.91
CA LEU A 32 44.58 7.31 -7.13
C LEU A 32 44.68 7.82 -8.58
N GLY A 33 45.26 7.04 -9.49
CA GLY A 33 45.51 7.39 -10.88
C GLY A 33 46.94 7.74 -11.16
N GLY A 34 47.49 7.30 -12.31
CA GLY A 34 48.92 7.36 -12.59
C GLY A 34 49.74 6.48 -11.62
N ASP A 35 50.96 6.87 -11.29
CA ASP A 35 51.85 6.11 -10.38
C ASP A 35 51.62 6.41 -8.88
N TRP A 36 50.54 7.11 -8.54
CA TRP A 36 50.27 7.50 -7.15
C TRP A 36 49.52 6.39 -6.42
N THR A 37 50.20 5.75 -5.44
CA THR A 37 49.60 4.79 -4.53
C THR A 37 49.70 5.26 -3.09
N VAL A 38 48.64 5.13 -2.30
CA VAL A 38 48.59 5.48 -0.88
C VAL A 38 48.17 4.25 -0.08
N ASP A 39 48.96 3.91 0.94
CA ASP A 39 48.63 2.82 1.87
C ASP A 39 47.76 3.40 3.02
N VAL A 40 46.47 3.07 3.02
CA VAL A 40 45.49 3.56 4.02
C VAL A 40 45.00 2.41 4.89
N PRO A 41 44.90 2.57 6.21
CA PRO A 41 44.27 1.59 7.07
C PRO A 41 42.82 1.33 6.60
N LEU A 42 42.43 0.05 6.48
CA LEU A 42 41.08 -0.31 6.02
C LEU A 42 40.00 0.41 6.79
N MET A 43 40.16 0.55 8.11
CA MET A 43 39.20 1.23 8.97
C MET A 43 39.12 2.73 8.70
N ALA A 44 40.19 3.41 8.30
CA ALA A 44 40.16 4.81 7.90
C ALA A 44 39.32 5.02 6.63
N LEU A 45 39.37 4.06 5.71
CA LEU A 45 38.53 4.05 4.50
C LEU A 45 37.05 3.90 4.87
N VAL A 46 36.72 2.93 5.72
CA VAL A 46 35.34 2.69 6.18
C VAL A 46 34.79 3.93 6.88
N VAL A 47 35.54 4.52 7.81
CA VAL A 47 35.13 5.73 8.54
C VAL A 47 34.97 6.92 7.59
N GLY A 48 35.87 7.06 6.60
CA GLY A 48 35.79 8.12 5.60
C GLY A 48 34.51 8.04 4.76
N VAL A 49 34.14 6.85 4.30
CA VAL A 49 32.92 6.62 3.51
C VAL A 49 31.66 6.88 4.34
N PHE A 50 31.60 6.35 5.57
CA PHE A 50 30.45 6.60 6.46
C PHE A 50 30.36 8.07 6.91
N GLY A 51 31.51 8.72 7.20
CA GLY A 51 31.56 10.12 7.55
C GLY A 51 31.12 11.04 6.41
N ALA A 52 31.54 10.77 5.18
CA ALA A 52 31.10 11.48 3.99
C ALA A 52 29.58 11.30 3.73
N GLY A 53 29.06 10.08 3.91
CA GLY A 53 27.62 9.81 3.80
C GLY A 53 26.79 10.56 4.84
N ALA A 54 27.25 10.59 6.09
CA ALA A 54 26.58 11.33 7.16
C ALA A 54 26.61 12.85 6.93
N ALA A 55 27.74 13.39 6.48
CA ALA A 55 27.89 14.80 6.13
C ALA A 55 26.95 15.20 4.96
N LEU A 56 26.89 14.37 3.93
CA LEU A 56 25.97 14.56 2.80
C LEU A 56 24.49 14.57 3.26
N ALA A 57 24.12 13.63 4.14
CA ALA A 57 22.75 13.57 4.69
C ALA A 57 22.40 14.82 5.52
N LEU A 58 23.35 15.37 6.29
CA LEU A 58 23.18 16.62 7.05
C LEU A 58 23.03 17.83 6.13
N VAL A 59 23.84 17.91 5.06
CA VAL A 59 23.76 19.00 4.07
C VAL A 59 22.41 18.94 3.33
N LEU A 60 21.98 17.77 2.91
CA LEU A 60 20.68 17.60 2.25
C LEU A 60 19.51 17.91 3.20
N GLY A 61 19.61 17.52 4.47
CA GLY A 61 18.65 17.87 5.50
C GLY A 61 18.56 19.38 5.72
N TRP A 62 19.70 20.07 5.80
CA TRP A 62 19.78 21.52 5.95
C TRP A 62 19.25 22.28 4.72
N LEU A 63 19.59 21.83 3.51
CA LEU A 63 19.03 22.35 2.26
C LEU A 63 17.50 22.22 2.21
N ARG A 64 16.98 21.08 2.63
CA ARG A 64 15.54 20.86 2.70
C ARG A 64 14.84 21.75 3.73
N ASP A 65 15.51 22.07 4.82
CA ASP A 65 14.96 22.98 5.85
C ASP A 65 15.03 24.45 5.39
N LEU A 66 16.09 24.84 4.68
CA LEU A 66 16.19 26.14 4.01
C LEU A 66 15.07 26.35 2.99
N THR A 67 14.78 25.36 2.14
CA THR A 67 13.67 25.48 1.18
C THR A 67 12.30 25.60 1.87
N ARG A 68 12.12 24.99 3.03
CA ARG A 68 10.90 25.12 3.84
C ARG A 68 10.76 26.48 4.51
N THR A 69 11.88 27.07 4.97
CA THR A 69 11.87 28.41 5.57
C THR A 69 11.66 29.50 4.51
N TYR A 70 12.25 29.35 3.32
CA TYR A 70 12.00 30.27 2.19
C TYR A 70 10.54 30.19 1.71
N ALA A 71 9.94 29.01 1.64
CA ALA A 71 8.54 28.85 1.26
C ALA A 71 7.59 29.47 2.31
N ARG A 72 7.92 29.42 3.61
CA ARG A 72 7.16 30.09 4.67
C ARG A 72 7.31 31.63 4.63
N GLY A 73 8.51 32.13 4.37
CA GLY A 73 8.76 33.57 4.23
C GLY A 73 8.07 34.19 3.02
N ALA A 74 7.94 33.47 1.91
CA ALA A 74 7.23 33.94 0.72
C ALA A 74 5.70 34.06 0.95
N VAL A 75 5.13 33.21 1.80
CA VAL A 75 3.70 33.27 2.18
C VAL A 75 3.43 34.41 3.15
N GLU A 76 4.38 34.76 4.02
CA GLU A 76 4.25 35.88 4.97
C GLU A 76 4.38 37.25 4.29
N MET A 77 5.18 37.35 3.23
CA MET A 77 5.33 38.62 2.46
C MET A 77 4.19 38.90 1.48
N ALA A 78 3.30 37.93 1.26
CA ALA A 78 2.11 38.06 0.41
C ALA A 78 0.87 38.57 1.19
N ARG A 79 1.00 38.98 2.45
CA ARG A 79 -0.09 39.63 3.19
C ARG A 79 -0.13 41.09 2.82
N PRO A 80 -1.20 41.60 2.20
CA PRO A 80 -1.36 43.06 2.05
C PRO A 80 -1.52 43.69 3.43
N ALA A 81 -0.63 44.61 3.75
CA ALA A 81 -0.85 45.57 4.83
C ALA A 81 -1.99 46.47 4.41
N ASP A 82 -2.91 46.68 5.32
CA ASP A 82 -4.02 47.62 5.39
C ASP A 82 -5.41 47.00 5.38
N SER A 83 -5.92 46.89 6.59
CA SER A 83 -7.36 47.04 6.83
C SER A 83 -7.56 47.89 8.08
N PRO A 84 -8.18 49.05 7.97
CA PRO A 84 -8.69 49.74 9.14
C PRO A 84 -9.97 49.10 9.66
N ARG A 85 -9.96 48.89 10.95
CA ARG A 85 -11.07 48.88 11.91
C ARG A 85 -12.46 48.50 11.46
N ALA A 86 -12.88 47.47 12.16
CA ALA A 86 -14.19 47.34 12.82
C ALA A 86 -15.39 47.87 12.06
N GLU A 87 -16.21 46.95 11.62
CA GLU A 87 -17.64 47.20 11.88
C GLU A 87 -18.47 45.95 11.71
N VAL A 88 -19.33 45.77 12.67
CA VAL A 88 -20.60 45.07 12.58
C VAL A 88 -20.52 43.59 12.27
N ALA A 89 -20.74 42.84 13.32
CA ALA A 89 -21.16 41.43 13.20
C ALA A 89 -22.18 41.31 12.05
N ALA A 90 -21.70 40.87 10.91
CA ALA A 90 -22.55 40.42 9.84
C ALA A 90 -23.40 39.29 10.42
N PRO A 91 -24.73 39.28 10.23
CA PRO A 91 -25.57 38.21 10.71
C PRO A 91 -25.00 36.90 10.18
N LEU A 92 -24.82 35.93 11.06
CA LEU A 92 -24.46 34.55 10.73
C LEU A 92 -25.24 34.18 9.47
N ARG A 93 -24.55 34.12 8.34
CA ARG A 93 -25.13 33.65 7.09
C ARG A 93 -25.73 32.29 7.39
N ARG A 94 -27.06 32.22 7.43
CA ARG A 94 -27.72 30.93 7.45
C ARG A 94 -27.05 30.07 6.39
N PRO A 95 -26.67 28.81 6.71
CA PRO A 95 -26.14 27.93 5.71
C PRO A 95 -27.12 27.97 4.55
N GLN A 96 -26.66 28.39 3.38
CA GLN A 96 -27.47 28.28 2.18
C GLN A 96 -27.83 26.81 2.03
N PRO A 97 -29.09 26.48 1.69
CA PRO A 97 -29.45 25.09 1.45
C PRO A 97 -28.46 24.54 0.44
N VAL A 98 -27.72 23.51 0.86
CA VAL A 98 -26.75 22.84 0.00
C VAL A 98 -27.52 22.39 -1.22
N PRO A 99 -27.20 22.90 -2.41
CA PRO A 99 -27.88 22.42 -3.59
C PRO A 99 -27.66 20.92 -3.64
N ALA A 100 -28.72 20.18 -3.77
CA ALA A 100 -28.80 18.77 -4.06
C ALA A 100 -27.53 18.12 -4.64
N ARG A 101 -27.50 16.85 -4.87
CA ARG A 101 -26.40 15.97 -5.36
C ARG A 101 -25.32 16.67 -6.19
N ASP A 102 -25.68 17.60 -7.08
CA ASP A 102 -24.75 18.34 -7.96
C ASP A 102 -23.71 19.17 -7.18
N GLY A 103 -24.13 19.78 -6.06
CA GLY A 103 -23.22 20.55 -5.20
C GLY A 103 -22.22 19.66 -4.47
N ARG A 104 -22.67 18.51 -3.95
CA ARG A 104 -21.82 17.49 -3.35
C ARG A 104 -20.84 16.93 -4.38
N ASP A 105 -21.30 16.59 -5.57
CA ASP A 105 -20.47 15.99 -6.62
C ASP A 105 -19.39 16.96 -7.11
N ALA A 106 -19.72 18.25 -7.22
CA ALA A 106 -18.73 19.29 -7.50
C ALA A 106 -17.67 19.42 -6.39
N LEU A 107 -18.02 19.22 -5.11
CA LEU A 107 -17.08 19.19 -4.00
C LEU A 107 -16.19 17.96 -4.07
N ILE A 108 -16.73 16.79 -4.42
CA ILE A 108 -15.99 15.54 -4.63
C ILE A 108 -14.95 15.69 -5.76
N GLU A 109 -15.34 16.35 -6.85
CA GLU A 109 -14.42 16.59 -7.98
C GLU A 109 -13.26 17.52 -7.60
N ARG A 110 -13.55 18.52 -6.76
CA ARG A 110 -12.55 19.45 -6.22
C ARG A 110 -11.75 18.87 -5.05
N ARG A 111 -11.99 17.62 -4.67
CA ARG A 111 -11.37 16.93 -3.52
C ARG A 111 -11.58 17.67 -2.18
N ARG A 112 -12.71 18.39 -2.06
CA ARG A 112 -13.11 19.06 -0.80
C ARG A 112 -13.89 18.07 0.06
N TRP A 113 -13.21 17.01 0.52
CA TRP A 113 -13.84 15.83 1.12
C TRP A 113 -14.66 16.13 2.37
N ALA A 114 -14.15 17.00 3.26
CA ALA A 114 -14.85 17.35 4.49
C ALA A 114 -16.18 18.09 4.21
N GLU A 115 -16.21 18.96 3.21
CA GLU A 115 -17.41 19.70 2.83
C GLU A 115 -18.37 18.80 2.06
N ALA A 116 -17.86 17.91 1.22
CA ALA A 116 -18.66 16.89 0.56
C ALA A 116 -19.29 15.94 1.57
N LEU A 117 -18.58 15.56 2.64
CA LEU A 117 -19.11 14.76 3.74
C LEU A 117 -20.24 15.46 4.48
N ALA A 118 -20.09 16.75 4.79
CA ALA A 118 -21.13 17.54 5.42
C ALA A 118 -22.38 17.62 4.53
N ALA A 119 -22.22 17.86 3.21
CA ALA A 119 -23.29 17.86 2.24
C ALA A 119 -23.99 16.49 2.15
N GLN A 120 -23.25 15.39 2.11
CA GLN A 120 -23.76 14.03 2.06
C GLN A 120 -24.56 13.67 3.32
N THR A 121 -24.07 14.07 4.49
CA THR A 121 -24.76 13.81 5.77
C THR A 121 -26.11 14.52 5.83
N GLN A 122 -26.23 15.73 5.25
CA GLN A 122 -27.50 16.46 5.16
C GLN A 122 -28.46 15.85 4.11
N LEU A 123 -27.91 15.30 3.03
CA LEU A 123 -28.68 14.68 1.96
C LEU A 123 -29.28 13.32 2.36
N LEU A 124 -28.54 12.51 3.08
CA LEU A 124 -28.88 11.11 3.37
C LEU A 124 -30.28 10.91 4.02
N PRO A 125 -30.74 11.73 4.95
CA PRO A 125 -32.09 11.60 5.53
C PRO A 125 -33.24 11.88 4.54
N THR A 126 -32.97 12.58 3.43
CA THR A 126 -33.97 13.00 2.45
C THR A 126 -34.11 12.06 1.27
N VAL A 127 -33.24 11.07 1.19
CA VAL A 127 -33.14 10.13 0.06
C VAL A 127 -34.17 9.01 0.19
N SER A 128 -34.70 8.55 -0.94
CA SER A 128 -35.62 7.41 -0.99
C SER A 128 -34.92 6.10 -0.53
N ARG A 129 -35.72 5.13 -0.07
CA ARG A 129 -35.20 3.84 0.38
C ARG A 129 -34.40 3.09 -0.71
N GLU A 130 -34.81 3.26 -1.97
CA GLU A 130 -34.16 2.62 -3.13
C GLU A 130 -32.78 3.21 -3.42
N GLU A 131 -32.60 4.50 -3.21
CA GLU A 131 -31.34 5.20 -3.46
C GLU A 131 -30.39 5.17 -2.26
N LYS A 132 -30.89 4.79 -1.09
CA LYS A 132 -30.15 4.87 0.17
C LYS A 132 -28.83 4.11 0.13
N ALA A 133 -28.82 2.90 -0.42
CA ALA A 133 -27.60 2.09 -0.51
C ALA A 133 -26.52 2.75 -1.39
N ALA A 134 -26.92 3.42 -2.49
CA ALA A 134 -25.98 4.15 -3.34
C ALA A 134 -25.40 5.38 -2.63
N GLU A 135 -26.22 6.08 -1.88
CA GLU A 135 -25.79 7.26 -1.12
C GLU A 135 -24.93 6.88 0.11
N GLU A 136 -25.21 5.73 0.74
CA GLU A 136 -24.35 5.17 1.78
C GLU A 136 -22.98 4.76 1.23
N ALA A 137 -22.90 4.21 0.02
CA ALA A 137 -21.63 3.91 -0.63
C ALA A 137 -20.79 5.18 -0.90
N ILE A 138 -21.45 6.30 -1.27
CA ILE A 138 -20.76 7.59 -1.41
C ILE A 138 -20.27 8.07 -0.03
N LEU A 139 -21.08 7.95 1.02
CA LEU A 139 -20.72 8.32 2.38
C LEU A 139 -19.48 7.53 2.84
N ALA A 140 -19.45 6.22 2.62
CA ALA A 140 -18.30 5.38 2.93
C ALA A 140 -17.04 5.82 2.15
N GLY A 141 -17.20 6.15 0.86
CA GLY A 141 -16.11 6.68 0.03
C GLY A 141 -15.55 8.00 0.54
N LEU A 142 -16.40 8.91 1.03
CA LEU A 142 -15.97 10.19 1.60
C LEU A 142 -15.18 10.01 2.91
N HIS A 143 -15.65 9.15 3.81
CA HIS A 143 -14.91 8.79 5.02
C HIS A 143 -13.55 8.17 4.67
N TYR A 144 -13.49 7.30 3.66
CA TYR A 144 -12.26 6.71 3.18
C TYR A 144 -11.26 7.78 2.68
N GLU A 145 -11.69 8.72 1.84
CA GLU A 145 -10.82 9.75 1.29
C GLU A 145 -10.25 10.68 2.39
N ILE A 146 -11.08 11.04 3.38
CA ILE A 146 -10.62 11.82 4.54
C ILE A 146 -9.62 11.00 5.36
N GLY A 147 -9.91 9.72 5.58
CA GLY A 147 -9.01 8.81 6.28
C GLY A 147 -7.65 8.68 5.58
N ARG A 148 -7.66 8.57 4.25
CA ARG A 148 -6.46 8.52 3.41
C ARG A 148 -5.63 9.79 3.54
N GLU A 149 -6.24 10.97 3.40
CA GLU A 149 -5.54 12.24 3.56
C GLU A 149 -4.92 12.40 4.96
N ARG A 150 -5.62 11.96 6.01
CA ARG A 150 -5.11 12.00 7.37
C ARG A 150 -3.91 11.08 7.54
N LEU A 151 -3.97 9.87 6.97
CA LEU A 151 -2.87 8.91 7.00
C LEU A 151 -1.62 9.44 6.27
N GLU A 152 -1.81 10.11 5.14
CA GLU A 152 -0.73 10.77 4.37
C GLU A 152 -0.07 11.91 5.17
N ARG A 153 -0.85 12.61 6.00
CA ARG A 153 -0.35 13.66 6.91
C ARG A 153 0.28 13.12 8.20
N GLY A 154 0.20 11.80 8.44
CA GLY A 154 0.69 11.14 9.65
C GLY A 154 -0.27 11.21 10.85
N ASP A 155 -1.49 11.68 10.67
CA ASP A 155 -2.55 11.63 11.70
C ASP A 155 -3.17 10.23 11.74
N LEU A 156 -2.48 9.29 12.43
CA LEU A 156 -2.91 7.90 12.51
C LEU A 156 -4.23 7.74 13.25
N ALA A 157 -4.45 8.50 14.32
CA ALA A 157 -5.68 8.42 15.11
C ALA A 157 -6.89 8.92 14.33
N GLY A 158 -6.74 10.07 13.68
CA GLY A 158 -7.78 10.63 12.83
C GLY A 158 -8.08 9.77 11.60
N ALA A 159 -7.06 9.18 10.99
CA ALA A 159 -7.22 8.24 9.88
C ALA A 159 -7.99 7.00 10.32
N THR A 160 -7.56 6.37 11.41
CA THR A 160 -8.23 5.18 11.98
C THR A 160 -9.70 5.45 12.29
N SER A 161 -10.03 6.61 12.87
CA SER A 161 -11.41 7.00 13.15
C SER A 161 -12.26 7.06 11.87
N GLN A 162 -11.78 7.75 10.84
CA GLN A 162 -12.52 7.91 9.59
C GLN A 162 -12.67 6.59 8.82
N LEU A 163 -11.63 5.76 8.79
CA LEU A 163 -11.68 4.47 8.13
C LEU A 163 -12.63 3.49 8.83
N LYS A 164 -12.73 3.55 10.16
CA LYS A 164 -13.73 2.80 10.92
C LYS A 164 -15.15 3.26 10.60
N GLU A 165 -15.38 4.58 10.43
CA GLU A 165 -16.67 5.07 9.99
C GLU A 165 -17.03 4.61 8.57
N ALA A 166 -16.08 4.58 7.63
CA ALA A 166 -16.29 4.00 6.32
C ALA A 166 -16.77 2.54 6.39
N LEU A 167 -16.10 1.72 7.24
CA LEU A 167 -16.46 0.31 7.45
C LEU A 167 -17.75 0.11 8.27
N ARG A 168 -18.14 1.09 9.09
CA ARG A 168 -19.41 1.07 9.79
C ARG A 168 -20.58 1.29 8.83
N VAL A 169 -20.41 2.19 7.86
CA VAL A 169 -21.40 2.46 6.82
C VAL A 169 -21.46 1.30 5.83
N GLN A 170 -20.31 0.83 5.38
CA GLN A 170 -20.20 -0.26 4.42
C GLN A 170 -19.17 -1.29 4.92
N PRO A 171 -19.60 -2.39 5.57
CA PRO A 171 -18.70 -3.37 6.17
C PRO A 171 -17.77 -4.10 5.18
N ASP A 172 -18.18 -4.22 3.93
CA ASP A 172 -17.42 -4.84 2.83
C ASP A 172 -16.60 -3.83 2.00
N PHE A 173 -16.35 -2.62 2.55
CA PHE A 173 -15.59 -1.58 1.86
C PHE A 173 -14.09 -1.90 1.88
N VAL A 174 -13.64 -2.70 0.91
CA VAL A 174 -12.27 -3.22 0.78
C VAL A 174 -11.19 -2.13 0.85
N PRO A 175 -11.30 -0.98 0.15
CA PRO A 175 -10.29 0.09 0.25
C PRO A 175 -10.06 0.58 1.68
N ALA A 176 -11.14 0.78 2.45
CA ALA A 176 -11.02 1.23 3.83
C ALA A 176 -10.40 0.16 4.74
N ALA A 177 -10.74 -1.11 4.54
CA ALA A 177 -10.14 -2.21 5.32
C ALA A 177 -8.63 -2.32 5.07
N LEU A 178 -8.20 -2.21 3.81
CA LEU A 178 -6.78 -2.21 3.45
C LEU A 178 -6.04 -1.07 4.14
N LEU A 179 -6.57 0.14 4.01
CA LEU A 179 -5.93 1.33 4.54
C LEU A 179 -5.96 1.40 6.08
N LEU A 180 -7.03 0.89 6.71
CA LEU A 180 -7.12 0.77 8.17
C LEU A 180 -6.08 -0.20 8.71
N GLY A 181 -5.87 -1.33 8.05
CA GLY A 181 -4.80 -2.26 8.40
C GLY A 181 -3.42 -1.62 8.26
N GLU A 182 -3.18 -0.83 7.22
CA GLU A 182 -1.93 -0.07 7.06
C GLU A 182 -1.74 0.99 8.15
N ALA A 183 -2.81 1.67 8.56
CA ALA A 183 -2.78 2.62 9.67
C ALA A 183 -2.38 1.93 10.98
N HIS A 184 -2.95 0.76 11.27
CA HIS A 184 -2.58 -0.06 12.42
C HIS A 184 -1.11 -0.54 12.35
N LEU A 185 -0.60 -0.95 11.17
CA LEU A 185 0.82 -1.30 11.03
C LEU A 185 1.74 -0.11 11.34
N LYS A 186 1.40 1.08 10.83
CA LYS A 186 2.16 2.31 11.11
C LYS A 186 2.09 2.73 12.58
N ALA A 187 1.01 2.37 13.27
CA ALA A 187 0.86 2.57 14.70
C ALA A 187 1.60 1.52 15.56
N GLY A 188 2.21 0.49 14.93
CA GLY A 188 2.85 -0.61 15.66
C GLY A 188 1.87 -1.66 16.20
N GLU A 189 0.69 -1.76 15.62
CA GLU A 189 -0.41 -2.65 16.02
C GLU A 189 -0.67 -3.77 14.99
N PRO A 190 0.28 -4.68 14.72
CA PRO A 190 0.16 -5.66 13.64
C PRO A 190 -0.97 -6.67 13.85
N ARG A 191 -1.35 -6.94 15.10
CA ARG A 191 -2.46 -7.85 15.42
C ARG A 191 -3.81 -7.23 15.03
N ASP A 192 -3.96 -5.93 15.22
CA ASP A 192 -5.19 -5.21 14.84
C ASP A 192 -5.30 -5.08 13.32
N ALA A 193 -4.19 -4.83 12.65
CA ALA A 193 -4.13 -4.85 11.18
C ALA A 193 -4.61 -6.21 10.63
N LEU A 194 -4.06 -7.31 11.14
CA LEU A 194 -4.45 -8.66 10.70
C LEU A 194 -5.93 -8.93 10.95
N ARG A 195 -6.46 -8.55 12.11
CA ARG A 195 -7.88 -8.73 12.46
C ARG A 195 -8.82 -7.96 11.49
N VAL A 196 -8.44 -6.75 11.12
CA VAL A 196 -9.22 -5.95 10.14
C VAL A 196 -9.23 -6.64 8.77
N TRP A 197 -8.09 -7.12 8.31
CA TRP A 197 -8.00 -7.79 7.02
C TRP A 197 -8.68 -9.17 7.02
N GLU A 198 -8.55 -9.97 8.08
CA GLU A 198 -9.24 -11.24 8.22
C GLU A 198 -10.77 -11.05 8.14
N ARG A 199 -11.31 -10.04 8.83
CA ARG A 199 -12.72 -9.71 8.74
C ARG A 199 -13.13 -9.28 7.32
N ALA A 200 -12.30 -8.52 6.63
CA ALA A 200 -12.57 -8.11 5.25
C ALA A 200 -12.48 -9.29 4.26
N ALA A 201 -11.66 -10.30 4.56
CA ALA A 201 -11.56 -11.53 3.77
C ALA A 201 -12.79 -12.45 3.90
N GLU A 202 -13.64 -12.24 4.91
CA GLU A 202 -14.90 -12.96 5.09
C GLU A 202 -16.05 -12.40 4.22
N ALA A 203 -15.82 -11.26 3.55
CA ALA A 203 -16.81 -10.65 2.67
C ALA A 203 -17.29 -11.61 1.57
N PRO A 204 -18.54 -11.47 1.08
CA PRO A 204 -19.13 -12.35 0.07
C PRO A 204 -18.31 -12.44 -1.23
N GLN A 205 -17.51 -11.43 -1.52
CA GLN A 205 -16.61 -11.43 -2.68
C GLN A 205 -15.17 -11.29 -2.18
N PRO A 206 -14.30 -12.29 -2.45
CA PRO A 206 -12.94 -12.27 -1.99
C PRO A 206 -12.15 -11.14 -2.67
N ALA A 207 -11.55 -10.30 -1.86
CA ALA A 207 -10.67 -9.25 -2.35
C ALA A 207 -9.22 -9.75 -2.34
N LEU A 208 -8.68 -10.08 -3.50
CA LEU A 208 -7.29 -10.53 -3.64
C LEU A 208 -6.27 -9.64 -2.94
N PRO A 209 -6.38 -8.30 -2.98
CA PRO A 209 -5.46 -7.43 -2.24
C PRO A 209 -5.48 -7.64 -0.72
N VAL A 210 -6.64 -7.98 -0.15
CA VAL A 210 -6.76 -8.30 1.29
C VAL A 210 -6.05 -9.61 1.61
N LEU A 211 -6.29 -10.65 0.82
CA LEU A 211 -5.64 -11.95 0.98
C LEU A 211 -4.12 -11.82 0.85
N ALA A 212 -3.63 -11.01 -0.09
CA ALA A 212 -2.21 -10.75 -0.26
C ALA A 212 -1.58 -10.08 0.98
N ARG A 213 -2.30 -9.17 1.67
CA ARG A 213 -1.81 -8.55 2.92
C ARG A 213 -1.75 -9.55 4.07
N ILE A 214 -2.76 -10.40 4.21
CA ILE A 214 -2.79 -11.46 5.23
C ILE A 214 -1.67 -12.48 4.96
N GLU A 215 -1.52 -12.90 3.72
CA GLU A 215 -0.44 -13.81 3.29
C GLU A 215 0.93 -13.24 3.64
N GLN A 216 1.18 -11.98 3.28
CA GLN A 216 2.43 -11.31 3.59
C GLN A 216 2.73 -11.33 5.10
N ARG A 217 1.74 -11.05 5.94
CA ARG A 217 1.89 -11.11 7.40
C ARG A 217 2.21 -12.53 7.89
N HIS A 218 1.50 -13.54 7.41
CA HIS A 218 1.78 -14.92 7.80
C HIS A 218 3.16 -15.38 7.32
N ARG A 219 3.63 -14.89 6.18
CA ARG A 219 4.98 -15.13 5.67
C ARG A 219 6.04 -14.51 6.59
N GLU A 220 5.87 -13.25 6.97
CA GLU A 220 6.76 -12.53 7.89
C GLU A 220 6.81 -13.19 9.27
N GLU A 221 5.70 -13.78 9.73
CA GLU A 221 5.59 -14.50 10.99
C GLU A 221 6.06 -15.97 10.91
N GLY A 222 6.45 -16.46 9.73
CA GLY A 222 6.87 -17.84 9.52
C GLY A 222 5.74 -18.86 9.75
N ARG A 223 4.49 -18.53 9.37
CA ARG A 223 3.30 -19.37 9.58
C ARG A 223 2.73 -19.93 8.26
N PRO A 224 3.43 -20.85 7.59
CA PRO A 224 3.04 -21.35 6.27
C PRO A 224 1.67 -22.06 6.25
N THR A 225 1.35 -22.80 7.30
CA THR A 225 0.05 -23.51 7.39
C THR A 225 -1.13 -22.52 7.39
N ARG A 226 -0.97 -21.34 7.93
CA ARG A 226 -2.01 -20.30 7.89
C ARG A 226 -2.20 -19.70 6.50
N MET A 227 -1.14 -19.61 5.70
CA MET A 227 -1.25 -19.18 4.30
C MET A 227 -2.07 -20.19 3.49
N ILE A 228 -1.81 -21.48 3.68
CA ILE A 228 -2.59 -22.57 3.03
C ILE A 228 -4.07 -22.48 3.45
N SER A 229 -4.33 -22.41 4.76
CA SER A 229 -5.70 -22.35 5.29
C SER A 229 -6.46 -21.10 4.78
N LEU A 230 -5.78 -19.96 4.64
CA LEU A 230 -6.37 -18.74 4.11
C LEU A 230 -6.96 -18.94 2.71
N TYR A 231 -6.15 -19.50 1.79
CA TYR A 231 -6.59 -19.72 0.41
C TYR A 231 -7.59 -20.88 0.30
N ARG A 232 -7.43 -21.96 1.07
CA ARG A 232 -8.41 -23.07 1.10
C ARG A 232 -9.78 -22.57 1.55
N ASN A 233 -9.86 -21.87 2.67
CA ASN A 233 -11.12 -21.35 3.19
C ASN A 233 -11.78 -20.35 2.23
N ALA A 234 -11.00 -19.57 1.51
CA ALA A 234 -11.52 -18.67 0.49
C ALA A 234 -12.03 -19.46 -0.73
N LEU A 235 -11.31 -20.48 -1.16
CA LEU A 235 -11.67 -21.32 -2.30
C LEU A 235 -12.88 -22.21 -2.02
N ASP A 236 -13.04 -22.72 -0.79
CA ASP A 236 -14.22 -23.49 -0.36
C ASP A 236 -15.52 -22.67 -0.49
N ARG A 237 -15.43 -21.37 -0.26
CA ARG A 237 -16.55 -20.43 -0.44
C ARG A 237 -16.76 -20.02 -1.89
N HIS A 238 -15.69 -20.01 -2.69
CA HIS A 238 -15.67 -19.54 -4.08
C HIS A 238 -14.91 -20.55 -4.98
N PRO A 239 -15.43 -21.78 -5.17
CA PRO A 239 -14.70 -22.87 -5.82
C PRO A 239 -14.34 -22.58 -7.28
N ASP A 240 -15.08 -21.66 -7.91
CA ASP A 240 -14.87 -21.29 -9.30
C ASP A 240 -13.87 -20.14 -9.50
N ASN A 241 -13.34 -19.57 -8.43
CA ASN A 241 -12.43 -18.45 -8.54
C ASN A 241 -11.01 -18.90 -8.87
N LEU A 242 -10.63 -18.76 -10.14
CA LEU A 242 -9.31 -19.16 -10.64
C LEU A 242 -8.16 -18.41 -9.96
N ALA A 243 -8.35 -17.16 -9.56
CA ALA A 243 -7.29 -16.37 -8.91
C ALA A 243 -6.99 -16.89 -7.49
N LEU A 244 -8.02 -17.36 -6.77
CA LEU A 244 -7.82 -18.04 -5.48
C LEU A 244 -7.15 -19.40 -5.64
N ALA A 245 -7.58 -20.17 -6.63
CA ALA A 245 -6.98 -21.45 -6.96
C ALA A 245 -5.49 -21.30 -7.33
N PHE A 246 -5.17 -20.27 -8.11
CA PHE A 246 -3.81 -19.90 -8.46
C PHE A 246 -3.00 -19.52 -7.22
N GLY A 247 -3.56 -18.67 -6.34
CA GLY A 247 -2.93 -18.27 -5.08
C GLY A 247 -2.56 -19.48 -4.22
N LEU A 248 -3.46 -20.45 -4.10
CA LEU A 248 -3.21 -21.69 -3.36
C LEU A 248 -2.07 -22.51 -3.99
N GLY A 249 -2.12 -22.75 -5.30
CA GLY A 249 -1.06 -23.47 -6.03
C GLY A 249 0.32 -22.81 -5.88
N ARG A 250 0.37 -21.48 -5.95
CA ARG A 250 1.59 -20.68 -5.73
C ARG A 250 2.12 -20.87 -4.31
N VAL A 251 1.26 -20.82 -3.29
CA VAL A 251 1.67 -21.04 -1.89
C VAL A 251 2.23 -22.43 -1.71
N TYR A 252 1.61 -23.47 -2.26
CA TYR A 252 2.15 -24.83 -2.23
C TYR A 252 3.52 -24.93 -2.88
N PHE A 253 3.67 -24.33 -4.06
CA PHE A 253 4.96 -24.31 -4.77
C PHE A 253 6.06 -23.62 -3.96
N GLU A 254 5.78 -22.46 -3.36
CA GLU A 254 6.74 -21.72 -2.53
C GLU A 254 7.17 -22.50 -1.28
N LEU A 255 6.25 -23.30 -0.72
CA LEU A 255 6.52 -24.17 0.43
C LEU A 255 7.15 -25.51 0.04
N ALA A 256 7.53 -25.70 -1.22
CA ALA A 256 8.07 -26.96 -1.76
C ALA A 256 7.12 -28.15 -1.65
N MET A 257 5.83 -27.93 -1.48
CA MET A 257 4.77 -28.94 -1.54
C MET A 257 4.43 -29.19 -3.01
N LEU A 258 5.36 -29.87 -3.72
CA LEU A 258 5.34 -29.95 -5.18
C LEU A 258 4.19 -30.82 -5.71
N ASP A 259 3.74 -31.82 -4.95
CA ASP A 259 2.65 -32.68 -5.37
C ASP A 259 1.29 -31.95 -5.28
N GLU A 260 1.05 -31.24 -4.19
CA GLU A 260 -0.15 -30.44 -4.01
C GLU A 260 -0.19 -29.27 -4.99
N ALA A 261 0.97 -28.66 -5.25
CA ALA A 261 1.09 -27.58 -6.25
C ALA A 261 0.75 -28.10 -7.66
N ALA A 262 1.31 -29.25 -8.04
CA ALA A 262 1.03 -29.87 -9.34
C ALA A 262 -0.46 -30.21 -9.49
N GLU A 263 -1.06 -30.88 -8.51
CA GLU A 263 -2.47 -31.21 -8.50
C GLU A 263 -3.35 -29.96 -8.65
N GLN A 264 -3.01 -28.89 -7.94
CA GLN A 264 -3.75 -27.65 -8.00
C GLN A 264 -3.67 -26.98 -9.37
N PHE A 265 -2.47 -26.90 -9.98
CA PHE A 265 -2.30 -26.31 -11.30
C PHE A 265 -2.89 -27.19 -12.41
N GLN A 266 -2.84 -28.54 -12.30
CA GLN A 266 -3.50 -29.43 -13.24
C GLN A 266 -5.03 -29.28 -13.22
N LYS A 267 -5.64 -29.14 -12.03
CA LYS A 267 -7.09 -28.83 -11.91
C LYS A 267 -7.44 -27.50 -12.59
N MET A 268 -6.53 -26.52 -12.51
CA MET A 268 -6.72 -25.23 -13.17
C MET A 268 -6.55 -25.32 -14.69
N GLU A 269 -5.59 -26.11 -15.18
CA GLU A 269 -5.35 -26.32 -16.61
C GLU A 269 -6.61 -26.83 -17.33
N VAL A 270 -7.38 -27.72 -16.72
CA VAL A 270 -8.64 -28.22 -17.26
C VAL A 270 -9.66 -27.11 -17.52
N ARG A 271 -9.63 -26.06 -16.69
CA ARG A 271 -10.60 -24.95 -16.72
C ARG A 271 -10.10 -23.73 -17.47
N ALA A 272 -8.80 -23.56 -17.58
CA ALA A 272 -8.14 -22.37 -18.12
C ALA A 272 -6.80 -22.73 -18.76
N ALA A 273 -6.86 -23.62 -19.79
CA ALA A 273 -5.67 -24.10 -20.51
C ALA A 273 -4.85 -22.99 -21.19
N ASP A 274 -5.47 -21.84 -21.43
CA ASP A 274 -4.81 -20.71 -22.12
C ASP A 274 -4.07 -19.76 -21.17
N LEU A 275 -3.98 -20.09 -19.88
CA LEU A 275 -3.25 -19.26 -18.92
C LEU A 275 -1.76 -19.64 -18.87
N PRO A 276 -0.85 -18.81 -19.44
CA PRO A 276 0.58 -19.12 -19.50
C PRO A 276 1.21 -19.37 -18.15
N LEU A 277 0.73 -18.71 -17.09
CA LEU A 277 1.25 -18.85 -15.73
C LEU A 277 1.05 -20.28 -15.17
N ILE A 278 -0.02 -20.97 -15.54
CA ILE A 278 -0.24 -22.37 -15.13
C ILE A 278 0.89 -23.24 -15.68
N HIS A 279 1.17 -23.14 -16.97
CA HIS A 279 2.24 -23.88 -17.62
C HIS A 279 3.62 -23.51 -17.11
N ALA A 280 3.84 -22.21 -16.80
CA ALA A 280 5.09 -21.77 -16.18
C ALA A 280 5.32 -22.42 -14.81
N TYR A 281 4.28 -22.51 -13.97
CA TYR A 281 4.39 -23.18 -12.67
C TYR A 281 4.49 -24.69 -12.79
N LEU A 282 3.75 -25.33 -13.71
CA LEU A 282 3.91 -26.78 -14.00
C LEU A 282 5.33 -27.08 -14.46
N GLY A 283 5.90 -26.27 -15.36
CA GLY A 283 7.28 -26.36 -15.78
C GLY A 283 8.27 -26.24 -14.61
N ALA A 284 8.07 -25.26 -13.74
CA ALA A 284 8.91 -25.05 -12.57
C ALA A 284 8.81 -26.20 -11.54
N ILE A 285 7.65 -26.83 -11.41
CA ILE A 285 7.46 -28.01 -10.56
C ILE A 285 8.21 -29.21 -11.15
N LEU A 286 8.08 -29.46 -12.46
CA LEU A 286 8.77 -30.55 -13.17
C LEU A 286 10.30 -30.37 -13.11
N GLU A 287 10.77 -29.12 -13.25
CA GLU A 287 12.20 -28.80 -13.09
C GLU A 287 12.71 -29.14 -11.69
N ARG A 288 11.98 -28.76 -10.63
CA ARG A 288 12.34 -29.12 -9.24
C ARG A 288 12.32 -30.62 -8.98
N ARG A 289 11.54 -31.40 -9.75
CA ARG A 289 11.51 -32.87 -9.72
C ARG A 289 12.61 -33.52 -10.57
N GLY A 290 13.44 -32.72 -11.27
CA GLY A 290 14.48 -33.21 -12.17
C GLY A 290 13.97 -33.68 -13.54
N GLN A 291 12.70 -33.46 -13.86
CA GLN A 291 12.05 -33.84 -15.12
C GLN A 291 12.25 -32.73 -16.18
N PHE A 292 13.49 -32.44 -16.54
CA PHE A 292 13.87 -31.28 -17.34
C PHE A 292 13.24 -31.26 -18.75
N ARG A 293 13.06 -32.44 -19.37
CA ARG A 293 12.47 -32.52 -20.70
C ARG A 293 11.02 -32.04 -20.69
N ASP A 294 10.24 -32.54 -19.74
CA ASP A 294 8.81 -32.22 -19.60
C ASP A 294 8.65 -30.76 -19.13
N ALA A 295 9.54 -30.29 -18.24
CA ALA A 295 9.60 -28.89 -17.81
C ALA A 295 9.79 -27.95 -19.01
N MET A 296 10.71 -28.29 -19.95
CA MET A 296 10.94 -27.49 -21.13
C MET A 296 9.73 -27.43 -22.05
N GLU A 297 8.96 -28.50 -22.16
CA GLU A 297 7.72 -28.50 -22.95
C GLU A 297 6.66 -27.59 -22.34
N GLU A 298 6.50 -27.61 -21.02
CA GLU A 298 5.58 -26.71 -20.33
C GLU A 298 6.01 -25.23 -20.44
N TYR A 299 7.30 -24.91 -20.29
CA TYR A 299 7.78 -23.55 -20.52
C TYR A 299 7.59 -23.07 -21.95
N ARG A 300 7.78 -23.93 -22.96
CA ARG A 300 7.48 -23.60 -24.36
C ARG A 300 6.00 -23.33 -24.57
N ARG A 301 5.12 -24.08 -23.88
CA ARG A 301 3.68 -23.85 -23.92
C ARG A 301 3.33 -22.50 -23.30
N ALA A 302 3.88 -22.19 -22.11
CA ALA A 302 3.73 -20.88 -21.49
C ALA A 302 4.16 -19.73 -22.40
N LEU A 303 5.31 -19.83 -23.07
CA LEU A 303 5.82 -18.82 -23.99
C LEU A 303 4.93 -18.63 -25.22
N ARG A 304 4.34 -19.71 -25.77
CA ARG A 304 3.41 -19.60 -26.89
C ARG A 304 2.09 -18.90 -26.54
N LEU A 305 1.68 -18.99 -25.27
CA LEU A 305 0.45 -18.40 -24.76
C LEU A 305 0.66 -16.97 -24.19
N SER A 306 1.90 -16.45 -24.16
CA SER A 306 2.30 -15.29 -23.37
C SER A 306 1.92 -13.91 -23.96
N ASP A 307 0.93 -13.83 -24.83
CA ASP A 307 0.40 -12.54 -25.27
C ASP A 307 -0.43 -11.86 -24.16
N SER A 308 0.25 -11.49 -23.08
CA SER A 308 -0.23 -10.68 -21.95
C SER A 308 -1.17 -11.37 -20.93
N VAL A 309 -0.62 -11.92 -19.86
CA VAL A 309 -1.43 -12.30 -18.67
C VAL A 309 -1.55 -11.15 -17.70
N GLN A 310 -2.58 -10.40 -17.89
CA GLN A 310 -3.10 -9.53 -16.84
C GLN A 310 -4.42 -10.16 -16.34
N TRP A 311 -4.56 -10.35 -15.03
CA TRP A 311 -5.88 -10.65 -14.46
C TRP A 311 -6.75 -9.41 -14.70
N PRO A 312 -7.69 -9.45 -15.62
CA PRO A 312 -8.50 -8.28 -15.89
C PRO A 312 -9.42 -8.06 -14.69
N HIS A 313 -9.30 -6.88 -14.10
CA HIS A 313 -10.30 -6.41 -13.17
C HIS A 313 -11.36 -5.66 -13.95
N HIS A 314 -12.62 -5.79 -13.54
CA HIS A 314 -13.71 -5.04 -14.12
C HIS A 314 -14.45 -4.23 -13.06
N CYS A 315 -15.04 -3.14 -13.46
CA CYS A 315 -15.89 -2.36 -12.60
C CYS A 315 -17.28 -2.99 -12.52
N GLY A 316 -17.72 -3.45 -11.35
CA GLY A 316 -19.05 -4.02 -11.15
C GLY A 316 -20.21 -3.05 -11.39
N ALA A 317 -19.95 -1.71 -11.44
CA ALA A 317 -20.96 -0.70 -11.70
C ALA A 317 -21.14 -0.36 -13.19
N CYS A 318 -20.06 -0.32 -13.99
CA CYS A 318 -20.11 0.11 -15.39
C CYS A 318 -19.43 -0.85 -16.38
N GLY A 319 -18.88 -1.98 -15.94
CA GLY A 319 -18.22 -2.96 -16.78
C GLY A 319 -16.84 -2.56 -17.33
N ALA A 320 -16.32 -1.36 -17.02
CA ALA A 320 -15.03 -0.92 -17.52
C ALA A 320 -13.89 -1.83 -17.07
N LEU A 321 -13.01 -2.25 -17.98
CA LEU A 321 -11.87 -3.11 -17.69
C LEU A 321 -10.68 -2.30 -17.18
N HIS A 322 -9.96 -2.87 -16.22
CA HIS A 322 -8.77 -2.28 -15.62
C HIS A 322 -7.64 -3.31 -15.53
N PRO A 323 -6.38 -2.92 -15.82
CA PRO A 323 -5.25 -3.85 -15.77
C PRO A 323 -4.86 -4.25 -14.33
N ARG A 324 -5.34 -3.51 -13.34
CA ARG A 324 -5.05 -3.74 -11.91
C ARG A 324 -6.25 -3.35 -11.07
N TRP A 325 -6.28 -3.87 -9.86
CA TRP A 325 -7.28 -3.46 -8.87
C TRP A 325 -7.15 -1.96 -8.55
N ILE A 326 -8.29 -1.30 -8.47
CA ILE A 326 -8.41 0.13 -8.17
C ILE A 326 -9.51 0.35 -7.14
N ASP A 327 -9.32 1.33 -6.27
CA ASP A 327 -10.27 1.71 -5.22
C ASP A 327 -11.46 2.54 -5.73
N ARG A 328 -11.21 3.33 -6.79
CA ARG A 328 -12.23 4.15 -7.45
C ARG A 328 -12.14 4.01 -8.98
N CYS A 329 -13.25 3.68 -9.62
CA CYS A 329 -13.30 3.54 -11.07
C CYS A 329 -13.10 4.90 -11.77
N PRO A 330 -12.16 5.04 -12.73
CA PRO A 330 -11.97 6.29 -13.46
C PRO A 330 -13.12 6.61 -14.42
N SER A 331 -13.84 5.59 -14.91
CA SER A 331 -14.92 5.77 -15.90
C SER A 331 -16.23 6.23 -15.26
N CYS A 332 -16.72 5.54 -14.22
CA CYS A 332 -17.98 5.88 -13.55
C CYS A 332 -17.82 6.54 -12.19
N ARG A 333 -16.58 6.68 -11.70
CA ARG A 333 -16.20 7.33 -10.44
C ARG A 333 -16.75 6.70 -9.16
N HIS A 334 -17.36 5.52 -9.22
CA HIS A 334 -17.78 4.77 -8.05
C HIS A 334 -16.59 4.13 -7.35
N TRP A 335 -16.61 4.15 -6.00
CA TRP A 335 -15.63 3.46 -5.16
C TRP A 335 -16.01 2.00 -4.95
N ASN A 336 -15.03 1.18 -4.56
CA ASN A 336 -15.21 -0.23 -4.19
C ASN A 336 -15.91 -1.08 -5.27
N THR A 337 -15.71 -0.77 -6.53
CA THR A 337 -16.37 -1.46 -7.65
C THR A 337 -15.44 -2.39 -8.42
N SER A 338 -14.14 -2.40 -8.11
CA SER A 338 -13.18 -3.29 -8.78
C SER A 338 -13.42 -4.75 -8.38
N ARG A 339 -13.63 -5.61 -9.37
CA ARG A 339 -13.86 -7.05 -9.23
C ARG A 339 -12.86 -7.81 -10.09
N PRO A 340 -12.37 -8.99 -9.63
CA PRO A 340 -11.50 -9.86 -10.42
C PRO A 340 -12.20 -10.48 -11.60
#